data_b84ee2a1c06bf7aa3ba5347ea785009b
#
_entry.id   b84ee2a1c06bf7aa3ba5347ea785009b
#
_cell.length_a   1.000
_cell.length_b   1.000
_cell.length_c   1.000
_cell.angle_alpha   90.00
_cell.angle_beta   90.00
_cell.angle_gamma   90.00
#
_symmetry.space_group_name_H-M   'P 1'
#
loop_
_entity.id
_entity.type
_entity.pdbx_description
1 polymer ?
#
loop_
_entity_poly.entity_id
_entity_poly.type
_entity_poly.pdbx_seq_one_letter_code
_entity_poly.pdbx_strand_id
1 'polypeptide(L)'
;LPYEYYEKYKVRRYGFHGTSHSYVSKKAAEVMGKAYDEVKTIVCHLGNGASVSAVLNGKSVDTSMGLTPLEGLVMGTRSGDIDPAIMEFIAQKENLDIEGIMNVLNKKSGVFGLSGEISSDFRDLTGAMAEGDKKAKIALEVFAYRVAKYIGAYAAAMNGVDDIVFT
;
A
#
# COMPACT_ATOMS: atom_id res chain seq x y z
N LEU A 1 14.27 -12.68 4.51
CA LEU A 1 15.60 -12.30 5.04
C LEU A 1 16.02 -13.29 6.13
N PRO A 2 17.34 -13.48 6.38
CA PRO A 2 17.81 -14.28 7.53
C PRO A 2 17.23 -13.78 8.85
N TYR A 3 16.82 -14.71 9.74
CA TYR A 3 16.16 -14.37 11.00
C TYR A 3 17.05 -13.53 11.93
N GLU A 4 18.36 -13.67 11.82
CA GLU A 4 19.35 -12.88 12.55
C GLU A 4 19.20 -11.35 12.35
N TYR A 5 18.68 -10.90 11.21
CA TYR A 5 18.41 -9.47 10.97
C TYR A 5 17.26 -8.94 11.82
N TYR A 6 16.29 -9.80 12.13
CA TYR A 6 15.30 -9.45 13.13
C TYR A 6 15.92 -9.40 14.54
N GLU A 7 16.70 -10.38 14.92
CA GLU A 7 17.32 -10.42 16.25
C GLU A 7 18.27 -9.25 16.49
N LYS A 8 19.13 -8.95 15.50
CA LYS A 8 20.21 -7.97 15.62
C LYS A 8 19.76 -6.54 15.33
N TYR A 9 18.97 -6.35 14.29
CA TYR A 9 18.60 -5.03 13.77
C TYR A 9 17.12 -4.70 13.93
N LYS A 10 16.32 -5.61 14.46
CA LYS A 10 14.87 -5.50 14.60
C LYS A 10 14.16 -5.27 13.26
N VAL A 11 14.70 -5.83 12.17
CA VAL A 11 14.05 -5.80 10.85
C VAL A 11 12.79 -6.64 10.89
N ARG A 12 11.65 -5.99 10.78
CA ARG A 12 10.31 -6.62 10.77
C ARG A 12 9.30 -5.71 10.07
N ARG A 13 8.10 -6.23 9.83
CA ARG A 13 6.96 -5.44 9.38
C ARG A 13 6.37 -4.68 10.58
N TYR A 14 6.52 -3.37 10.58
CA TYR A 14 5.94 -2.49 11.61
C TYR A 14 4.58 -1.95 11.19
N GLY A 15 4.42 -1.63 9.89
CA GLY A 15 3.24 -0.96 9.37
C GLY A 15 3.16 0.51 9.75
N PHE A 16 2.24 1.22 9.09
CA PHE A 16 1.99 2.65 9.29
C PHE A 16 0.50 2.93 9.22
N HIS A 17 0.09 4.18 9.46
CA HIS A 17 -1.30 4.60 9.57
C HIS A 17 -2.09 3.91 10.70
N GLY A 18 -1.40 3.39 11.72
CA GLY A 18 -2.00 2.60 12.80
C GLY A 18 -3.15 3.30 13.53
N THR A 19 -3.04 4.62 13.76
CA THR A 19 -4.13 5.41 14.36
C THR A 19 -5.39 5.38 13.49
N SER A 20 -5.24 5.57 12.17
CA SER A 20 -6.34 5.52 11.21
C SER A 20 -6.95 4.10 11.16
N HIS A 21 -6.12 3.07 10.97
CA HIS A 21 -6.58 1.69 10.92
C HIS A 21 -7.33 1.27 12.19
N SER A 22 -6.81 1.63 13.37
CA SER A 22 -7.46 1.33 14.66
C SER A 22 -8.79 2.07 14.82
N TYR A 23 -8.83 3.36 14.48
CA TYR A 23 -10.05 4.15 14.59
C TYR A 23 -11.14 3.65 13.64
N VAL A 24 -10.79 3.48 12.37
CA VAL A 24 -11.73 3.13 11.32
C VAL A 24 -12.29 1.72 11.52
N SER A 25 -11.47 0.73 11.91
CA SER A 25 -11.94 -0.63 12.18
C SER A 25 -12.91 -0.70 13.37
N LYS A 26 -12.66 0.07 14.45
CA LYS A 26 -13.60 0.19 15.57
C LYS A 26 -14.92 0.81 15.14
N LYS A 27 -14.83 1.89 14.33
CA LYS A 27 -16.01 2.58 13.85
C LYS A 27 -16.84 1.71 12.91
N ALA A 28 -16.21 0.88 12.10
CA ALA A 28 -16.88 -0.10 11.25
C ALA A 28 -17.67 -1.12 12.07
N ALA A 29 -17.08 -1.69 13.12
CA ALA A 29 -17.78 -2.61 14.02
C ALA A 29 -19.00 -1.95 14.69
N GLU A 30 -18.88 -0.69 15.17
CA GLU A 30 -20.01 0.08 15.70
C GLU A 30 -21.14 0.23 14.68
N VAL A 31 -20.81 0.61 13.44
CA VAL A 31 -21.81 0.78 12.35
C VAL A 31 -22.52 -0.53 12.03
N MET A 32 -21.79 -1.65 12.07
CA MET A 32 -22.38 -2.99 11.87
C MET A 32 -23.21 -3.48 13.08
N GLY A 33 -23.13 -2.82 14.24
CA GLY A 33 -23.76 -3.28 15.47
C GLY A 33 -23.15 -4.56 16.04
N LYS A 34 -21.86 -4.82 15.75
CA LYS A 34 -21.12 -6.01 16.21
C LYS A 34 -20.05 -5.63 17.24
N ALA A 35 -19.70 -6.59 18.10
CA ALA A 35 -18.54 -6.43 18.98
C ALA A 35 -17.25 -6.39 18.17
N TYR A 36 -16.31 -5.51 18.57
CA TYR A 36 -15.06 -5.29 17.82
C TYR A 36 -14.16 -6.53 17.75
N ASP A 37 -14.26 -7.39 18.75
CA ASP A 37 -13.52 -8.65 18.85
C ASP A 37 -14.22 -9.84 18.16
N GLU A 38 -15.32 -9.59 17.44
CA GLU A 38 -16.06 -10.61 16.68
C GLU A 38 -16.02 -10.39 15.16
N VAL A 39 -15.33 -9.34 14.69
CA VAL A 39 -15.35 -8.95 13.28
C VAL A 39 -14.00 -9.11 12.60
N LYS A 40 -14.04 -9.38 11.29
CA LYS A 40 -12.91 -9.45 10.37
C LYS A 40 -12.99 -8.26 9.41
N THR A 41 -12.22 -7.23 9.69
CA THR A 41 -12.24 -5.97 8.94
C THR A 41 -10.99 -5.80 8.10
N ILE A 42 -11.15 -5.43 6.83
CA ILE A 42 -10.06 -4.91 6.01
C ILE A 42 -10.20 -3.41 5.91
N VAL A 43 -9.19 -2.67 6.39
CA VAL A 43 -9.16 -1.20 6.29
C VAL A 43 -8.21 -0.78 5.19
N CYS A 44 -8.74 -0.07 4.20
CA CYS A 44 -8.00 0.53 3.09
C CYS A 44 -7.84 2.03 3.34
N HIS A 45 -6.68 2.45 3.85
CA HIS A 45 -6.32 3.87 3.97
C HIS A 45 -5.67 4.31 2.66
N LEU A 46 -6.39 5.08 1.84
CA LEU A 46 -6.01 5.40 0.45
C LEU A 46 -5.71 6.88 0.25
N GLY A 47 -4.75 7.40 1.00
CA GLY A 47 -4.20 8.75 0.80
C GLY A 47 -3.03 8.76 -0.20
N ASN A 48 -2.29 9.87 -0.26
CA ASN A 48 -1.03 9.95 -1.04
C ASN A 48 0.00 8.90 -0.58
N GLY A 49 0.09 8.64 0.75
CA GLY A 49 0.59 7.38 1.28
C GLY A 49 -0.61 6.46 1.49
N ALA A 50 -0.54 5.23 1.03
CA ALA A 50 -1.65 4.28 1.10
C ALA A 50 -1.23 2.96 1.74
N SER A 51 -2.12 2.39 2.56
CA SER A 51 -1.91 1.07 3.15
C SER A 51 -3.22 0.33 3.37
N VAL A 52 -3.12 -0.99 3.40
CA VAL A 52 -4.23 -1.88 3.77
C VAL A 52 -3.86 -2.61 5.05
N SER A 53 -4.79 -2.80 5.96
CA SER A 53 -4.59 -3.57 7.19
C SER A 53 -5.67 -4.63 7.34
N ALA A 54 -5.26 -5.81 7.77
CA ALA A 54 -6.14 -6.91 8.14
C ALA A 54 -6.35 -6.89 9.66
N VAL A 55 -7.58 -6.70 10.09
CA VAL A 55 -7.96 -6.66 11.51
C VAL A 55 -8.87 -7.85 11.80
N LEU A 56 -8.35 -8.80 12.57
CA LEU A 56 -9.06 -10.01 12.97
C LEU A 56 -9.39 -9.94 14.46
N ASN A 57 -10.66 -9.94 14.80
CA ASN A 57 -11.12 -9.97 16.19
C ASN A 57 -10.47 -8.85 17.04
N GLY A 58 -10.48 -7.63 16.50
CA GLY A 58 -9.93 -6.44 17.16
C GLY A 58 -8.41 -6.30 17.14
N LYS A 59 -7.69 -7.21 16.48
CA LYS A 59 -6.22 -7.21 16.41
C LYS A 59 -5.74 -7.09 14.96
N SER A 60 -4.81 -6.18 14.70
CA SER A 60 -4.12 -6.15 13.41
C SER A 60 -3.23 -7.39 13.29
N VAL A 61 -3.54 -8.24 12.30
CA VAL A 61 -2.80 -9.49 12.03
C VAL A 61 -1.86 -9.35 10.84
N ASP A 62 -2.11 -8.39 9.94
CA ASP A 62 -1.22 -8.04 8.85
C ASP A 62 -1.46 -6.60 8.39
N THR A 63 -0.46 -6.03 7.68
CA THR A 63 -0.56 -4.70 7.06
C THR A 63 0.37 -4.62 5.85
N SER A 64 0.04 -3.78 4.88
CA SER A 64 0.78 -3.71 3.61
C SER A 64 2.11 -2.97 3.70
N MET A 65 2.26 -1.98 4.59
CA MET A 65 3.54 -1.30 4.79
C MET A 65 4.46 -2.12 5.71
N GLY A 66 5.76 -2.08 5.46
CA GLY A 66 6.75 -2.95 6.09
C GLY A 66 7.57 -2.29 7.19
N LEU A 67 8.91 -2.44 7.11
CA LEU A 67 9.87 -1.73 7.94
C LEU A 67 9.77 -0.21 7.73
N THR A 68 9.49 0.19 6.51
CA THR A 68 9.29 1.59 6.08
C THR A 68 7.93 1.72 5.38
N PRO A 69 7.45 2.95 5.15
CA PRO A 69 6.21 3.17 4.42
C PRO A 69 6.36 3.05 2.88
N LEU A 70 7.39 2.35 2.39
CA LEU A 70 7.64 2.13 0.97
C LEU A 70 6.99 0.84 0.45
N GLU A 71 7.06 -0.26 1.23
CA GLU A 71 6.46 -1.55 0.90
C GLU A 71 4.94 -1.44 0.79
N GLY A 72 4.32 -2.27 -0.04
CA GLY A 72 2.88 -2.42 -0.11
C GLY A 72 2.25 -1.93 -1.41
N LEU A 73 1.22 -1.10 -1.28
CA LEU A 73 0.50 -0.55 -2.42
C LEU A 73 1.38 0.36 -3.28
N VAL A 74 1.06 0.43 -4.56
CA VAL A 74 1.45 1.59 -5.38
C VAL A 74 0.79 2.82 -4.76
N MET A 75 1.54 3.91 -4.56
CA MET A 75 1.07 5.11 -3.87
C MET A 75 1.20 6.34 -4.78
N GLY A 76 1.04 7.53 -4.24
CA GLY A 76 1.20 8.77 -5.04
C GLY A 76 2.53 8.82 -5.78
N THR A 77 3.65 8.70 -5.04
CA THR A 77 5.02 8.73 -5.60
C THR A 77 5.86 7.50 -5.24
N ARG A 78 5.39 6.62 -4.36
CA ARG A 78 6.12 5.43 -3.91
C ARG A 78 5.74 4.22 -4.74
N SER A 79 6.74 3.38 -5.04
CA SER A 79 6.58 2.20 -5.88
C SER A 79 5.65 1.13 -5.28
N GLY A 80 5.62 1.00 -3.95
CA GLY A 80 5.10 -0.21 -3.32
C GLY A 80 5.98 -1.42 -3.61
N ASP A 81 5.38 -2.62 -3.59
CA ASP A 81 6.09 -3.87 -3.83
C ASP A 81 6.66 -3.95 -5.24
N ILE A 82 7.94 -4.31 -5.31
CA ILE A 82 8.66 -4.58 -6.55
C ILE A 82 9.50 -5.86 -6.40
N ASP A 83 9.97 -6.40 -7.50
CA ASP A 83 11.05 -7.38 -7.50
C ASP A 83 12.36 -6.69 -7.04
N PRO A 84 13.00 -7.15 -5.96
CA PRO A 84 14.23 -6.55 -5.46
C PRO A 84 15.38 -6.49 -6.49
N ALA A 85 15.44 -7.43 -7.44
CA ALA A 85 16.45 -7.44 -8.49
C ALA A 85 16.35 -6.25 -9.47
N ILE A 86 15.17 -5.62 -9.57
CA ILE A 86 14.98 -4.40 -10.35
C ILE A 86 15.86 -3.26 -9.85
N MET A 87 16.14 -3.21 -8.54
CA MET A 87 17.00 -2.17 -7.96
C MET A 87 18.42 -2.23 -8.52
N GLU A 88 19.01 -3.42 -8.58
CA GLU A 88 20.34 -3.62 -9.17
C GLU A 88 20.32 -3.28 -10.67
N PHE A 89 19.32 -3.76 -11.39
CA PHE A 89 19.20 -3.51 -12.83
C PHE A 89 19.15 -2.00 -13.14
N ILE A 90 18.29 -1.24 -12.44
CA ILE A 90 18.16 0.21 -12.67
C ILE A 90 19.44 0.94 -12.23
N ALA A 91 20.04 0.55 -11.08
CA ALA A 91 21.29 1.14 -10.61
C ALA A 91 22.38 1.08 -11.68
N GLN A 92 22.54 -0.07 -12.33
CA GLN A 92 23.52 -0.26 -13.40
C GLN A 92 23.17 0.54 -14.67
N LYS A 93 21.87 0.60 -15.06
CA LYS A 93 21.45 1.30 -16.28
C LYS A 93 21.54 2.82 -16.17
N GLU A 94 21.18 3.35 -15.00
CA GLU A 94 21.09 4.80 -14.74
C GLU A 94 22.30 5.33 -13.97
N ASN A 95 23.30 4.47 -13.69
CA ASN A 95 24.50 4.80 -12.89
C ASN A 95 24.14 5.45 -11.54
N LEU A 96 23.21 4.83 -10.82
CA LEU A 96 22.73 5.29 -9.52
C LEU A 96 23.34 4.46 -8.38
N ASP A 97 23.62 5.12 -7.28
CA ASP A 97 23.91 4.48 -6.00
C ASP A 97 22.62 4.09 -5.27
N ILE A 98 22.75 3.51 -4.09
CA ILE A 98 21.60 3.07 -3.29
C ILE A 98 20.68 4.24 -2.91
N GLU A 99 21.23 5.42 -2.65
CA GLU A 99 20.45 6.62 -2.31
C GLU A 99 19.64 7.08 -3.54
N GLY A 100 20.26 7.07 -4.73
CA GLY A 100 19.59 7.35 -6.00
C GLY A 100 18.44 6.41 -6.28
N ILE A 101 18.64 5.09 -6.08
CA ILE A 101 17.58 4.09 -6.21
C ILE A 101 16.45 4.35 -5.19
N MET A 102 16.78 4.60 -3.93
CA MET A 102 15.75 4.90 -2.92
C MET A 102 14.98 6.18 -3.23
N ASN A 103 15.61 7.17 -3.86
CA ASN A 103 14.91 8.37 -4.34
C ASN A 103 13.94 8.04 -5.48
N VAL A 104 14.32 7.20 -6.45
CA VAL A 104 13.42 6.73 -7.51
C VAL A 104 12.21 6.04 -6.91
N LEU A 105 12.41 5.08 -6.00
CA LEU A 105 11.33 4.29 -5.40
C LEU A 105 10.38 5.11 -4.53
N ASN A 106 10.88 6.13 -3.83
CA ASN A 106 10.07 6.93 -2.91
C ASN A 106 9.40 8.15 -3.57
N LYS A 107 10.04 8.76 -4.60
CA LYS A 107 9.62 10.07 -5.10
C LYS A 107 9.30 10.14 -6.59
N LYS A 108 9.78 9.18 -7.38
CA LYS A 108 9.63 9.20 -8.85
C LYS A 108 8.81 8.02 -9.39
N SER A 109 8.24 7.23 -8.50
CA SER A 109 7.45 6.04 -8.80
C SER A 109 5.95 6.28 -8.53
N GLY A 110 5.23 5.24 -8.16
CA GLY A 110 3.81 5.36 -7.85
C GLY A 110 2.96 5.72 -9.05
N VAL A 111 1.76 6.25 -8.80
CA VAL A 111 0.88 6.72 -9.88
C VAL A 111 1.48 7.92 -10.61
N PHE A 112 2.30 8.73 -9.95
CA PHE A 112 3.07 9.80 -10.55
C PHE A 112 4.00 9.28 -11.65
N GLY A 113 4.86 8.32 -11.35
CA GLY A 113 5.77 7.74 -12.33
C GLY A 113 5.04 6.97 -13.42
N LEU A 114 4.02 6.19 -13.07
CA LEU A 114 3.22 5.41 -14.03
C LEU A 114 2.46 6.29 -15.02
N SER A 115 1.99 7.45 -14.58
CA SER A 115 1.30 8.41 -15.44
C SER A 115 2.25 9.21 -16.35
N GLY A 116 3.57 9.03 -16.21
CA GLY A 116 4.56 9.84 -16.91
C GLY A 116 4.67 11.24 -16.32
N GLU A 117 4.65 11.30 -15.00
CA GLU A 117 4.81 12.52 -14.17
C GLU A 117 3.70 13.56 -14.33
N ILE A 118 2.47 13.13 -14.71
CA ILE A 118 1.32 14.04 -14.79
C ILE A 118 1.00 14.61 -13.41
N SER A 119 0.70 13.74 -12.44
CA SER A 119 0.39 14.14 -11.05
C SER A 119 0.44 12.93 -10.10
N SER A 120 0.62 13.18 -8.81
CA SER A 120 0.38 12.21 -7.75
C SER A 120 -1.04 12.33 -7.16
N ASP A 121 -1.81 13.33 -7.57
CA ASP A 121 -3.20 13.54 -7.14
C ASP A 121 -4.16 12.76 -8.04
N PHE A 122 -4.98 11.91 -7.42
CA PHE A 122 -5.93 11.07 -8.13
C PHE A 122 -7.02 11.88 -8.86
N ARG A 123 -7.34 13.09 -8.41
CA ARG A 123 -8.30 13.97 -9.09
C ARG A 123 -7.77 14.41 -10.44
N ASP A 124 -6.50 14.81 -10.49
CA ASP A 124 -5.83 15.20 -11.72
C ASP A 124 -5.75 14.02 -12.70
N LEU A 125 -5.36 12.85 -12.19
CA LEU A 125 -5.27 11.62 -12.99
C LEU A 125 -6.63 11.19 -13.53
N THR A 126 -7.69 11.34 -12.74
CA THR A 126 -9.07 11.03 -13.18
C THR A 126 -9.51 12.00 -14.27
N GLY A 127 -9.17 13.29 -14.14
CA GLY A 127 -9.40 14.30 -15.18
C GLY A 127 -8.67 13.97 -16.48
N ALA A 128 -7.36 13.72 -16.40
CA ALA A 128 -6.55 13.35 -17.55
C ALA A 128 -7.06 12.06 -18.25
N MET A 129 -7.46 11.06 -17.47
CA MET A 129 -8.07 9.84 -18.01
C MET A 129 -9.39 10.13 -18.74
N ALA A 130 -10.23 11.03 -18.21
CA ALA A 130 -11.48 11.42 -18.86
C ALA A 130 -11.25 12.15 -20.19
N GLU A 131 -10.11 12.87 -20.31
CA GLU A 131 -9.65 13.52 -21.54
C GLU A 131 -8.94 12.54 -22.51
N GLY A 132 -8.83 11.26 -22.15
CA GLY A 132 -8.29 10.21 -22.99
C GLY A 132 -6.82 9.87 -22.77
N ASP A 133 -6.18 10.39 -21.72
CA ASP A 133 -4.79 10.04 -21.41
C ASP A 133 -4.65 8.57 -20.99
N LYS A 134 -3.90 7.82 -21.79
CA LYS A 134 -3.70 6.37 -21.57
C LYS A 134 -2.79 6.05 -20.39
N LYS A 135 -1.81 6.90 -20.09
CA LYS A 135 -0.88 6.66 -18.97
C LYS A 135 -1.58 6.93 -17.65
N ALA A 136 -2.38 7.99 -17.55
CA ALA A 136 -3.22 8.25 -16.39
C ALA A 136 -4.19 7.08 -16.14
N LYS A 137 -4.84 6.56 -17.18
CA LYS A 137 -5.68 5.37 -17.08
C LYS A 137 -4.93 4.16 -16.53
N ILE A 138 -3.76 3.83 -17.10
CA ILE A 138 -2.92 2.71 -16.64
C ILE A 138 -2.53 2.90 -15.17
N ALA A 139 -2.12 4.10 -14.75
CA ALA A 139 -1.73 4.38 -13.38
C ALA A 139 -2.87 4.09 -12.39
N LEU A 140 -4.09 4.54 -12.71
CA LEU A 140 -5.29 4.30 -11.90
C LEU A 140 -5.69 2.81 -11.87
N GLU A 141 -5.63 2.12 -13.02
CA GLU A 141 -5.92 0.69 -13.10
C GLU A 141 -4.92 -0.16 -12.31
N VAL A 142 -3.63 0.16 -12.39
CA VAL A 142 -2.58 -0.52 -11.58
C VAL A 142 -2.82 -0.29 -10.09
N PHE A 143 -3.14 0.93 -9.67
CA PHE A 143 -3.46 1.22 -8.28
C PHE A 143 -4.65 0.37 -7.79
N ALA A 144 -5.78 0.40 -8.51
CA ALA A 144 -6.97 -0.35 -8.15
C ALA A 144 -6.71 -1.86 -8.11
N TYR A 145 -5.96 -2.38 -9.08
CA TYR A 145 -5.57 -3.79 -9.12
C TYR A 145 -4.73 -4.20 -7.91
N ARG A 146 -3.77 -3.36 -7.50
CA ARG A 146 -2.94 -3.63 -6.32
C ARG A 146 -3.75 -3.60 -5.03
N VAL A 147 -4.69 -2.67 -4.89
CA VAL A 147 -5.63 -2.66 -3.75
C VAL A 147 -6.46 -3.95 -3.71
N ALA A 148 -7.03 -4.36 -4.83
CA ALA A 148 -7.80 -5.60 -4.93
C ALA A 148 -6.99 -6.84 -4.55
N LYS A 149 -5.71 -6.92 -4.96
CA LYS A 149 -4.81 -8.02 -4.56
C LYS A 149 -4.60 -8.08 -3.05
N TYR A 150 -4.36 -6.95 -2.39
CA TYR A 150 -4.21 -6.90 -0.93
C TYR A 150 -5.49 -7.27 -0.20
N ILE A 151 -6.65 -6.80 -0.67
CA ILE A 151 -7.95 -7.22 -0.13
C ILE A 151 -8.12 -8.74 -0.23
N GLY A 152 -7.85 -9.32 -1.41
CA GLY A 152 -7.95 -10.77 -1.61
C GLY A 152 -6.99 -11.56 -0.74
N ALA A 153 -5.73 -11.12 -0.62
CA ALA A 153 -4.72 -11.75 0.23
C ALA A 153 -5.13 -11.73 1.71
N TYR A 154 -5.65 -10.61 2.20
CA TYR A 154 -6.05 -10.46 3.60
C TYR A 154 -7.37 -11.17 3.92
N ALA A 155 -8.32 -11.20 2.97
CA ALA A 155 -9.50 -12.04 3.10
C ALA A 155 -9.13 -13.53 3.24
N ALA A 156 -8.16 -14.00 2.46
CA ALA A 156 -7.64 -15.37 2.57
C ALA A 156 -6.90 -15.59 3.90
N ALA A 157 -6.02 -14.66 4.31
CA ALA A 157 -5.25 -14.78 5.55
C ALA A 157 -6.14 -14.81 6.80
N MET A 158 -7.26 -14.11 6.80
CA MET A 158 -8.24 -14.10 7.90
C MET A 158 -9.30 -15.20 7.79
N ASN A 159 -9.26 -16.03 6.74
CA ASN A 159 -10.29 -17.01 6.43
C ASN A 159 -11.69 -16.37 6.36
N GLY A 160 -11.81 -15.38 5.48
CA GLY A 160 -13.03 -14.60 5.27
C GLY A 160 -12.90 -13.14 5.72
N VAL A 161 -13.89 -12.35 5.40
CA VAL A 161 -14.00 -10.93 5.73
C VAL A 161 -15.47 -10.59 5.99
N ASP A 162 -15.73 -9.78 7.02
CA ASP A 162 -17.08 -9.27 7.32
C ASP A 162 -17.33 -7.92 6.64
N ASP A 163 -16.30 -7.06 6.62
CA ASP A 163 -16.39 -5.73 6.01
C ASP A 163 -15.05 -5.25 5.43
N ILE A 164 -15.15 -4.38 4.44
CA ILE A 164 -14.03 -3.68 3.80
C ILE A 164 -14.33 -2.19 3.89
N VAL A 165 -13.45 -1.44 4.52
CA VAL A 165 -13.65 -0.01 4.79
C VAL A 165 -12.58 0.83 4.08
N PHE A 166 -13.03 1.89 3.43
CA PHE A 166 -12.18 2.84 2.71
C PHE A 166 -12.15 4.18 3.46
N THR A 167 -10.94 4.77 3.58
CA THR A 167 -10.73 6.07 4.22
C THR A 167 -9.57 6.83 3.59
#